data_6ed6fcf21fd85e8cf1eca4a75882da0f
#
_entry.id   6ed6fcf21fd85e8cf1eca4a75882da0f
#
_cell.length_a   1.000
_cell.length_b   1.000
_cell.length_c   1.000
_cell.angle_alpha   90.00
_cell.angle_beta   90.00
_cell.angle_gamma   90.00
#
_symmetry.space_group_name_H-M   'P 1'
#
loop_
_entity.id
_entity.type
_entity.pdbx_description
1 polymer ?
#
loop_
_entity_poly.entity_id
_entity_poly.type
_entity_poly.pdbx_seq_one_letter_code
_entity_poly.pdbx_strand_id
1 'polypeptide(L)'
;MLLLVAPIAVQGLVRLLSSWTGEPHAALPVTLATLLAVALAWAVALVRGAVHPLVAWLAAGLAGGLLLLDTGAPLSSLATAAIAGGLTVVGLPRAAARAPLPRGRVTAALWGLLAALALLQFGRMSVFMADPQQRWGALAEAEFLSRHSCLTSYVHGAELARRGDANIYDDRYGFEPETMVAELPAAIDIGPLTMDTYEYPPQFLALPRLMLALTDEFMAIRALWFALTTAAFIAISLVLARWLGGDAERRARLLLVAVGLSPPLLITAYFGNFQPMAMGLSALAMLWIVQGHTRRGAALLAFTISAKIFPGILGVWLLASRRFAAAAWTALFAVGWAALALLLFGTRPFDDFLGYHLPRLASGETFAFLSQPLPSMSNLGVFGLPFKARLAGWSGSEADAWALARQIAWVYTLGLFVVALVSGWRRPAPTTPTAAPSCSANGSACSPSAPCAARSPRPRR
;
A
#
# COMPACT_ATOMS: atom_id res chain seq x y z
N MET A 1 -5.17 -12.05 17.57
CA MET A 1 -5.07 -10.83 16.80
C MET A 1 -4.18 -9.78 17.46
N LEU A 2 -4.43 -9.37 18.73
CA LEU A 2 -3.57 -8.44 19.47
C LEU A 2 -2.09 -8.85 19.44
N LEU A 3 -1.79 -10.13 19.68
CA LEU A 3 -0.44 -10.66 19.69
C LEU A 3 0.23 -10.68 18.30
N LEU A 4 -0.53 -10.82 17.22
CA LEU A 4 0.02 -10.79 15.85
C LEU A 4 0.26 -9.37 15.34
N VAL A 5 -0.53 -8.43 15.84
CA VAL A 5 -0.48 -7.03 15.44
C VAL A 5 0.43 -6.22 16.37
N ALA A 6 0.62 -6.67 17.63
CA ALA A 6 1.46 -6.00 18.61
C ALA A 6 2.88 -5.68 18.10
N PRO A 7 3.61 -6.58 17.42
CA PRO A 7 4.94 -6.25 16.89
C PRO A 7 4.93 -5.07 15.91
N ILE A 8 3.93 -5.00 15.04
CA ILE A 8 3.79 -3.92 14.05
C ILE A 8 3.47 -2.60 14.76
N ALA A 9 2.53 -2.64 15.72
CA ALA A 9 2.15 -1.48 16.51
C ALA A 9 3.29 -0.99 17.40
N VAL A 10 4.05 -1.92 18.00
CA VAL A 10 5.23 -1.62 18.81
C VAL A 10 6.30 -0.93 18.00
N GLN A 11 6.60 -1.39 16.80
CA GLN A 11 7.60 -0.75 15.97
C GLN A 11 7.14 0.65 15.52
N GLY A 12 5.88 0.81 15.18
CA GLY A 12 5.33 2.14 14.91
C GLY A 12 5.45 3.07 16.12
N LEU A 13 5.21 2.55 17.34
CA LEU A 13 5.37 3.29 18.59
C LEU A 13 6.84 3.64 18.87
N VAL A 14 7.76 2.71 18.63
CA VAL A 14 9.21 2.93 18.79
C VAL A 14 9.69 4.02 17.84
N ARG A 15 9.32 3.95 16.57
CA ARG A 15 9.66 5.00 15.59
C ARG A 15 9.02 6.34 15.93
N LEU A 16 7.79 6.34 16.45
CA LEU A 16 7.14 7.52 16.97
C LEU A 16 7.97 8.15 18.09
N LEU A 17 8.40 7.35 19.07
CA LEU A 17 9.20 7.82 20.21
C LEU A 17 10.59 8.31 19.77
N SER A 18 11.27 7.58 18.88
CA SER A 18 12.56 8.00 18.32
C SER A 18 12.43 9.34 17.58
N SER A 19 11.38 9.52 16.78
CA SER A 19 11.12 10.77 16.06
C SER A 19 10.72 11.93 16.99
N TRP A 20 10.26 11.66 18.21
CA TRP A 20 9.93 12.69 19.20
C TRP A 20 11.14 13.15 20.00
N THR A 21 12.07 12.26 20.25
CA THR A 21 13.26 12.55 21.08
C THR A 21 14.41 13.13 20.27
N GLY A 22 14.39 12.96 18.95
CA GLY A 22 15.49 13.36 18.08
C GLY A 22 16.77 12.52 18.27
N GLU A 23 16.71 11.49 19.14
CA GLU A 23 17.85 10.67 19.53
C GLU A 23 17.60 9.21 19.15
N PRO A 24 18.28 8.64 18.14
CA PRO A 24 18.08 7.25 17.74
C PRO A 24 18.40 6.25 18.87
N HIS A 25 19.24 6.65 19.83
CA HIS A 25 19.62 5.82 20.98
C HIS A 25 18.70 5.96 22.19
N ALA A 26 17.97 7.05 22.35
CA ALA A 26 17.03 7.24 23.47
C ALA A 26 15.83 6.28 23.39
N ALA A 27 15.50 5.79 22.19
CA ALA A 27 14.46 4.80 22.00
C ALA A 27 14.88 3.36 22.41
N LEU A 28 16.18 3.08 22.57
CA LEU A 28 16.68 1.74 22.89
C LEU A 28 16.11 1.15 24.18
N PRO A 29 16.06 1.86 25.33
CA PRO A 29 15.46 1.34 26.56
C PRO A 29 13.96 1.08 26.42
N VAL A 30 13.23 1.97 25.73
CA VAL A 30 11.79 1.84 25.48
C VAL A 30 11.54 0.67 24.54
N THR A 31 12.37 0.51 23.53
CA THR A 31 12.35 -0.61 22.60
C THR A 31 12.54 -1.94 23.31
N LEU A 32 13.57 -2.06 24.15
CA LEU A 32 13.86 -3.26 24.92
C LEU A 32 12.75 -3.58 25.93
N ALA A 33 12.23 -2.57 26.64
CA ALA A 33 11.13 -2.74 27.58
C ALA A 33 9.85 -3.22 26.88
N THR A 34 9.57 -2.68 25.70
CA THR A 34 8.39 -3.06 24.91
C THR A 34 8.52 -4.45 24.32
N LEU A 35 9.74 -4.84 23.86
CA LEU A 35 10.02 -6.21 23.45
C LEU A 35 9.84 -7.21 24.58
N LEU A 36 10.34 -6.87 25.76
CA LEU A 36 10.17 -7.71 26.94
C LEU A 36 8.68 -7.86 27.28
N ALA A 37 7.91 -6.78 27.24
CA ALA A 37 6.47 -6.81 27.48
C ALA A 37 5.73 -7.67 26.41
N VAL A 38 6.09 -7.55 25.13
CA VAL A 38 5.56 -8.38 24.07
C VAL A 38 5.94 -9.85 24.26
N ALA A 39 7.21 -10.13 24.57
CA ALA A 39 7.69 -11.49 24.82
C ALA A 39 6.98 -12.13 26.02
N LEU A 40 6.77 -11.38 27.11
CA LEU A 40 5.99 -11.84 28.27
C LEU A 40 4.52 -12.09 27.92
N ALA A 41 3.89 -11.21 27.15
CA ALA A 41 2.53 -11.41 26.69
C ALA A 41 2.40 -12.66 25.80
N TRP A 42 3.39 -12.92 24.95
CA TRP A 42 3.48 -14.13 24.14
C TRP A 42 3.69 -15.38 24.99
N ALA A 43 4.58 -15.33 25.97
CA ALA A 43 4.82 -16.43 26.91
C ALA A 43 3.53 -16.79 27.66
N VAL A 44 2.79 -15.80 28.17
CA VAL A 44 1.50 -15.99 28.84
C VAL A 44 0.46 -16.61 27.88
N ALA A 45 0.39 -16.15 26.64
CA ALA A 45 -0.53 -16.69 25.64
C ALA A 45 -0.20 -18.13 25.24
N LEU A 46 1.10 -18.48 25.17
CA LEU A 46 1.58 -19.85 24.97
C LEU A 46 1.21 -20.77 26.12
N VAL A 47 1.47 -20.35 27.35
CA VAL A 47 1.15 -21.15 28.57
C VAL A 47 -0.35 -21.41 28.68
N ARG A 48 -1.17 -20.43 28.25
CA ARG A 48 -2.64 -20.57 28.22
C ARG A 48 -3.18 -21.31 27.01
N GLY A 49 -2.33 -21.83 26.13
CA GLY A 49 -2.74 -22.52 24.90
C GLY A 49 -3.51 -21.63 23.90
N ALA A 50 -3.47 -20.32 24.09
CA ALA A 50 -4.19 -19.37 23.25
C ALA A 50 -3.53 -19.12 21.88
N VAL A 51 -2.26 -19.53 21.73
CA VAL A 51 -1.48 -19.34 20.49
C VAL A 51 -0.65 -20.59 20.21
N HIS A 52 -0.62 -21.02 18.96
CA HIS A 52 0.24 -22.14 18.56
C HIS A 52 1.72 -21.75 18.69
N PRO A 53 2.61 -22.63 19.23
CA PRO A 53 4.05 -22.33 19.43
C PRO A 53 4.74 -21.78 18.18
N LEU A 54 4.45 -22.32 17.00
CA LEU A 54 5.00 -21.85 15.73
C LEU A 54 4.61 -20.40 15.44
N VAL A 55 3.34 -20.03 15.70
CA VAL A 55 2.86 -18.64 15.49
C VAL A 55 3.52 -17.68 16.46
N ALA A 56 3.75 -18.09 17.72
CA ALA A 56 4.47 -17.31 18.72
C ALA A 56 5.93 -17.09 18.32
N TRP A 57 6.61 -18.16 17.89
CA TRP A 57 8.00 -18.10 17.45
C TRP A 57 8.17 -17.19 16.22
N LEU A 58 7.29 -17.33 15.25
CA LEU A 58 7.29 -16.53 14.04
C LEU A 58 7.02 -15.04 14.32
N ALA A 59 6.11 -14.72 15.26
CA ALA A 59 5.84 -13.33 15.62
C ALA A 59 6.96 -12.70 16.46
N ALA A 60 7.63 -13.49 17.30
CA ALA A 60 8.83 -13.04 18.02
C ALA A 60 9.98 -12.77 17.02
N GLY A 61 10.15 -13.65 16.03
CA GLY A 61 11.08 -13.44 14.93
C GLY A 61 10.79 -12.17 14.12
N LEU A 62 9.52 -11.92 13.82
CA LEU A 62 9.05 -10.70 13.14
C LEU A 62 9.41 -9.44 13.96
N ALA A 63 9.08 -9.45 15.25
CA ALA A 63 9.38 -8.33 16.14
C ALA A 63 10.89 -8.06 16.23
N GLY A 64 11.69 -9.13 16.39
CA GLY A 64 13.14 -9.03 16.49
C GLY A 64 13.78 -8.43 15.25
N GLY A 65 13.39 -8.84 14.04
CA GLY A 65 14.05 -8.34 12.86
C GLY A 65 13.58 -6.98 12.37
N LEU A 66 12.34 -6.62 12.68
CA LEU A 66 11.90 -5.24 12.47
C LEU A 66 12.73 -4.26 13.33
N LEU A 67 13.20 -4.71 14.49
CA LEU A 67 14.09 -3.94 15.35
C LEU A 67 15.54 -3.93 14.85
N LEU A 68 16.02 -5.05 14.34
CA LEU A 68 17.36 -5.16 13.79
C LEU A 68 17.55 -4.39 12.47
N LEU A 69 16.46 -4.08 11.76
CA LEU A 69 16.50 -3.16 10.62
C LEU A 69 17.00 -1.76 11.01
N ASP A 70 16.76 -1.34 12.25
CA ASP A 70 17.22 -0.04 12.75
C ASP A 70 18.65 -0.09 13.36
N THR A 71 19.22 -1.27 13.58
CA THR A 71 20.54 -1.43 14.23
C THR A 71 21.69 -1.72 13.26
N GLY A 72 21.44 -1.75 11.96
CA GLY A 72 22.48 -2.00 10.96
C GLY A 72 22.98 -3.44 10.87
N ALA A 73 22.28 -4.41 11.48
CA ALA A 73 22.60 -5.83 11.40
C ALA A 73 21.89 -6.53 10.22
N PRO A 74 22.52 -6.64 9.03
CA PRO A 74 21.81 -6.99 7.78
C PRO A 74 21.31 -8.44 7.73
N LEU A 75 22.04 -9.39 8.32
CA LEU A 75 21.67 -10.82 8.28
C LEU A 75 20.39 -11.14 9.07
N SER A 76 20.28 -10.57 10.26
CA SER A 76 19.09 -10.72 11.10
C SER A 76 17.88 -10.01 10.53
N SER A 77 18.09 -8.90 9.86
CA SER A 77 17.05 -8.15 9.12
C SER A 77 16.48 -8.97 7.98
N LEU A 78 17.32 -9.65 7.19
CA LEU A 78 16.90 -10.52 6.09
C LEU A 78 16.14 -11.76 6.56
N ALA A 79 16.68 -12.46 7.56
CA ALA A 79 16.01 -13.63 8.13
C ALA A 79 14.62 -13.26 8.64
N THR A 80 14.49 -12.11 9.24
CA THR A 80 13.26 -11.65 9.85
C THR A 80 12.27 -11.09 8.82
N ALA A 81 12.75 -10.38 7.79
CA ALA A 81 11.89 -9.95 6.68
C ALA A 81 11.32 -11.16 5.92
N ALA A 82 12.12 -12.23 5.72
CA ALA A 82 11.66 -13.48 5.10
C ALA A 82 10.62 -14.21 5.96
N ILE A 83 10.86 -14.28 7.26
CA ILE A 83 9.93 -14.84 8.25
C ILE A 83 8.66 -13.99 8.33
N ALA A 84 8.78 -12.66 8.33
CA ALA A 84 7.67 -11.72 8.36
C ALA A 84 6.77 -11.82 7.12
N GLY A 85 7.39 -11.89 5.93
CA GLY A 85 6.66 -12.06 4.68
C GLY A 85 5.87 -13.37 4.63
N GLY A 86 6.50 -14.48 5.02
CA GLY A 86 5.84 -15.79 5.08
C GLY A 86 4.65 -15.82 6.05
N LEU A 87 4.79 -15.16 7.20
CA LEU A 87 3.73 -15.08 8.21
C LEU A 87 2.54 -14.22 7.80
N THR A 88 2.83 -13.07 7.17
CA THR A 88 1.77 -12.16 6.72
C THR A 88 0.89 -12.84 5.68
N VAL A 89 1.47 -13.63 4.78
CA VAL A 89 0.74 -14.29 3.70
C VAL A 89 -0.05 -15.53 4.18
N VAL A 90 0.50 -16.32 5.11
CA VAL A 90 -0.07 -17.63 5.47
C VAL A 90 -0.74 -17.65 6.84
N GLY A 91 -0.19 -16.92 7.80
CA GLY A 91 -0.59 -17.00 9.23
C GLY A 91 -1.62 -15.97 9.64
N LEU A 92 -1.49 -14.72 9.17
CA LEU A 92 -2.33 -13.61 9.61
C LEU A 92 -3.84 -13.82 9.35
N PRO A 93 -4.28 -14.30 8.16
CA PRO A 93 -5.70 -14.50 7.90
C PRO A 93 -6.31 -15.61 8.78
N ARG A 94 -5.57 -16.71 9.00
CA ARG A 94 -6.06 -17.84 9.79
C ARG A 94 -6.07 -17.55 11.28
N ALA A 95 -5.05 -16.88 11.78
CA ALA A 95 -4.96 -16.50 13.19
C ALA A 95 -5.92 -15.34 13.51
N ALA A 96 -6.07 -14.37 12.63
CA ALA A 96 -7.05 -13.28 12.76
C ALA A 96 -8.50 -13.81 12.76
N ALA A 97 -8.79 -14.86 11.98
CA ALA A 97 -10.11 -15.48 11.95
C ALA A 97 -10.46 -16.20 13.26
N ARG A 98 -9.46 -16.72 13.98
CA ARG A 98 -9.63 -17.52 15.22
C ARG A 98 -9.35 -16.72 16.49
N ALA A 99 -8.67 -15.60 16.42
CA ALA A 99 -8.35 -14.80 17.60
C ALA A 99 -9.62 -14.23 18.23
N PRO A 100 -9.79 -14.33 19.55
CA PRO A 100 -10.91 -13.71 20.24
C PRO A 100 -10.87 -12.20 20.04
N LEU A 101 -12.03 -11.59 19.78
CA LEU A 101 -12.12 -10.14 19.76
C LEU A 101 -11.78 -9.57 21.13
N PRO A 102 -11.15 -8.39 21.18
CA PRO A 102 -10.92 -7.70 22.43
C PRO A 102 -12.24 -7.54 23.18
N ARG A 103 -12.35 -8.18 24.34
CA ARG A 103 -13.49 -8.06 25.24
C ARG A 103 -12.99 -7.49 26.56
N GLY A 104 -13.63 -6.44 27.04
CA GLY A 104 -13.29 -5.78 28.29
C GLY A 104 -12.81 -4.34 28.10
N ARG A 105 -13.04 -3.54 29.14
CA ARG A 105 -12.76 -2.09 29.15
C ARG A 105 -11.27 -1.78 28.95
N VAL A 106 -10.40 -2.55 29.59
CA VAL A 106 -8.94 -2.36 29.47
C VAL A 106 -8.45 -2.56 28.04
N THR A 107 -8.91 -3.63 27.37
CA THR A 107 -8.50 -3.89 25.98
C THR A 107 -9.05 -2.84 25.02
N ALA A 108 -10.28 -2.38 25.25
CA ALA A 108 -10.85 -1.28 24.46
C ALA A 108 -10.09 0.03 24.65
N ALA A 109 -9.69 0.35 25.89
CA ALA A 109 -8.87 1.52 26.21
C ALA A 109 -7.50 1.46 25.54
N LEU A 110 -6.82 0.30 25.57
CA LEU A 110 -5.52 0.12 24.88
C LEU A 110 -5.64 0.34 23.37
N TRP A 111 -6.68 -0.20 22.75
CA TRP A 111 -6.92 0.04 21.32
C TRP A 111 -7.28 1.50 21.03
N GLY A 112 -8.03 2.14 21.90
CA GLY A 112 -8.31 3.58 21.83
C GLY A 112 -7.04 4.41 21.93
N LEU A 113 -6.14 4.06 22.84
CA LEU A 113 -4.83 4.71 22.96
C LEU A 113 -3.99 4.52 21.69
N LEU A 114 -3.90 3.30 21.17
CA LEU A 114 -3.17 3.05 19.91
C LEU A 114 -3.75 3.82 18.73
N ALA A 115 -5.08 3.93 18.65
CA ALA A 115 -5.74 4.74 17.64
C ALA A 115 -5.41 6.24 17.78
N ALA A 116 -5.41 6.75 19.01
CA ALA A 116 -5.02 8.14 19.31
C ALA A 116 -3.56 8.40 18.93
N LEU A 117 -2.65 7.46 19.24
CA LEU A 117 -1.24 7.54 18.85
C LEU A 117 -1.05 7.51 17.32
N ALA A 118 -1.82 6.68 16.60
CA ALA A 118 -1.80 6.67 15.15
C ALA A 118 -2.25 8.01 14.55
N LEU A 119 -3.35 8.57 15.07
CA LEU A 119 -3.85 9.88 14.63
C LEU A 119 -2.85 11.00 14.96
N LEU A 120 -2.25 10.96 16.15
CA LEU A 120 -1.22 11.92 16.55
C LEU A 120 0.00 11.84 15.64
N GLN A 121 0.42 10.62 15.26
CA GLN A 121 1.54 10.44 14.35
C GLN A 121 1.24 11.01 12.96
N PHE A 122 0.06 10.77 12.41
CA PHE A 122 -0.34 11.38 11.13
C PHE A 122 -0.46 12.91 11.25
N GLY A 123 -0.93 13.43 12.40
CA GLY A 123 -0.95 14.87 12.68
C GLY A 123 0.43 15.49 12.69
N ARG A 124 1.41 14.84 13.34
CA ARG A 124 2.82 15.27 13.32
C ARG A 124 3.39 15.26 11.91
N MET A 125 3.16 14.17 11.17
CA MET A 125 3.60 14.05 9.78
C MET A 125 3.01 15.18 8.91
N SER A 126 1.75 15.58 9.15
CA SER A 126 1.12 16.69 8.42
C SER A 126 1.90 17.98 8.53
N VAL A 127 2.51 18.26 9.69
CA VAL A 127 3.35 19.45 9.89
C VAL A 127 4.60 19.37 9.03
N PHE A 128 5.31 18.24 9.05
CA PHE A 128 6.49 18.02 8.21
C PHE A 128 6.15 18.04 6.70
N MET A 129 4.97 17.54 6.33
CA MET A 129 4.53 17.55 4.93
C MET A 129 4.25 18.97 4.43
N ALA A 130 3.80 19.87 5.31
CA ALA A 130 3.59 21.27 4.99
C ALA A 130 4.91 22.08 5.03
N ASP A 131 5.79 21.78 5.99
CA ASP A 131 7.07 22.47 6.18
C ASP A 131 8.18 21.45 6.54
N PRO A 132 9.06 21.10 5.58
CA PRO A 132 10.14 20.14 5.81
C PRO A 132 11.23 20.65 6.76
N GLN A 133 11.22 21.91 7.16
CA GLN A 133 12.11 22.43 8.19
C GLN A 133 11.66 22.00 9.61
N GLN A 134 10.39 21.65 9.77
CA GLN A 134 9.81 21.16 11.02
C GLN A 134 10.14 19.68 11.24
N ARG A 135 11.41 19.34 11.37
CA ARG A 135 11.91 17.96 11.44
C ARG A 135 11.35 17.14 12.58
N TRP A 136 10.85 17.75 13.67
CA TRP A 136 10.17 17.03 14.76
C TRP A 136 8.91 16.26 14.31
N GLY A 137 8.34 16.63 13.18
CA GLY A 137 7.24 15.90 12.52
C GLY A 137 7.71 14.75 11.62
N ALA A 138 9.01 14.67 11.30
CA ALA A 138 9.58 13.64 10.45
C ALA A 138 9.54 12.24 11.12
N LEU A 139 9.56 11.18 10.29
CA LEU A 139 9.60 9.79 10.77
C LEU A 139 10.99 9.31 11.11
N ALA A 140 12.01 9.84 10.44
CA ALA A 140 13.39 9.41 10.57
C ALA A 140 14.33 10.57 10.28
N GLU A 141 15.50 10.55 10.90
CA GLU A 141 16.52 11.58 10.76
C GLU A 141 17.47 11.36 9.59
N ALA A 142 17.50 10.11 9.04
CA ALA A 142 18.34 9.81 7.88
C ALA A 142 18.03 10.78 6.73
N GLU A 143 19.05 11.42 6.23
CA GLU A 143 18.95 12.47 5.19
C GLU A 143 18.16 11.96 3.97
N PHE A 144 18.43 10.76 3.51
CA PHE A 144 17.67 10.12 2.44
C PHE A 144 16.16 10.12 2.73
N LEU A 145 15.75 9.65 3.92
CA LEU A 145 14.33 9.56 4.26
C LEU A 145 13.69 10.94 4.43
N SER A 146 14.42 11.93 4.95
CA SER A 146 13.88 13.26 5.17
C SER A 146 13.81 14.13 3.90
N ARG A 147 14.62 13.81 2.88
CA ARG A 147 14.67 14.55 1.60
C ARG A 147 13.97 13.85 0.47
N HIS A 148 13.72 12.52 0.56
CA HIS A 148 13.06 11.76 -0.49
C HIS A 148 11.54 12.00 -0.52
N SER A 149 10.99 12.22 -1.71
CA SER A 149 9.54 12.33 -1.92
C SER A 149 9.16 11.89 -3.33
N CYS A 150 8.42 10.78 -3.46
CA CYS A 150 7.89 10.34 -4.75
C CYS A 150 6.96 11.39 -5.42
N LEU A 151 6.42 12.33 -4.63
CA LEU A 151 5.57 13.39 -5.18
C LEU A 151 6.35 14.37 -6.05
N THR A 152 7.67 14.53 -5.82
CA THR A 152 8.50 15.39 -6.67
C THR A 152 8.46 14.92 -8.12
N SER A 153 8.57 13.61 -8.37
CA SER A 153 8.49 13.06 -9.72
C SER A 153 7.12 13.24 -10.36
N TYR A 154 6.03 13.16 -9.58
CA TYR A 154 4.68 13.32 -10.12
C TYR A 154 4.42 14.75 -10.61
N VAL A 155 4.75 15.74 -9.78
CA VAL A 155 4.51 17.15 -10.07
C VAL A 155 5.48 17.66 -11.13
N HIS A 156 6.76 17.29 -11.02
CA HIS A 156 7.79 17.59 -12.02
C HIS A 156 7.43 16.97 -13.39
N GLY A 157 7.09 15.68 -13.43
CA GLY A 157 6.69 14.99 -14.66
C GLY A 157 5.47 15.63 -15.33
N ALA A 158 4.48 16.08 -14.54
CA ALA A 158 3.32 16.80 -15.07
C ALA A 158 3.68 18.15 -15.67
N GLU A 159 4.64 18.87 -15.06
CA GLU A 159 5.11 20.15 -15.58
C GLU A 159 5.98 19.98 -16.83
N LEU A 160 6.89 18.98 -16.86
CA LEU A 160 7.65 18.65 -18.07
C LEU A 160 6.72 18.23 -19.22
N ALA A 161 5.74 17.37 -18.96
CA ALA A 161 4.77 16.95 -19.98
C ALA A 161 3.97 18.15 -20.52
N ARG A 162 3.63 19.12 -19.67
CA ARG A 162 2.96 20.36 -20.09
C ARG A 162 3.84 21.22 -21.01
N ARG A 163 5.14 21.30 -20.74
CA ARG A 163 6.11 22.03 -21.59
C ARG A 163 6.33 21.34 -22.93
N GLY A 164 6.32 20.01 -22.94
CA GLY A 164 6.39 19.18 -24.15
C GLY A 164 7.78 19.10 -24.79
N ASP A 165 8.82 19.61 -24.15
CA ASP A 165 10.18 19.75 -24.68
C ASP A 165 11.19 18.71 -24.17
N ALA A 166 10.81 17.93 -23.16
CA ALA A 166 11.71 16.96 -22.50
C ALA A 166 11.10 15.58 -22.40
N ASN A 167 11.98 14.56 -22.33
CA ASN A 167 11.59 13.21 -21.95
C ASN A 167 11.32 13.17 -20.43
N ILE A 168 10.08 12.97 -20.05
CA ILE A 168 9.67 12.97 -18.63
C ILE A 168 10.21 11.75 -17.85
N TYR A 169 10.72 10.74 -18.53
CA TYR A 169 11.28 9.50 -17.95
C TYR A 169 12.82 9.49 -17.94
N ASP A 170 13.45 10.61 -18.29
CA ASP A 170 14.92 10.72 -18.27
C ASP A 170 15.41 10.55 -16.83
N ASP A 171 16.22 9.52 -16.57
CA ASP A 171 16.74 9.20 -15.24
C ASP A 171 17.70 10.25 -14.71
N ARG A 172 18.26 11.11 -15.55
CA ARG A 172 19.06 12.27 -15.14
C ARG A 172 18.28 13.31 -14.32
N TYR A 173 16.95 13.26 -14.33
CA TYR A 173 16.14 14.00 -13.36
C TYR A 173 16.11 13.35 -11.98
N GLY A 174 16.36 12.02 -11.89
CA GLY A 174 16.47 11.32 -10.63
C GLY A 174 17.76 11.68 -9.90
N PHE A 175 17.72 11.63 -8.58
CA PHE A 175 18.90 11.88 -7.76
C PHE A 175 19.79 10.63 -7.68
N GLU A 176 21.09 10.84 -7.66
CA GLU A 176 22.07 9.82 -7.30
C GLU A 176 22.04 9.63 -5.77
N PRO A 177 21.78 8.40 -5.25
CA PRO A 177 21.63 8.16 -3.81
C PRO A 177 22.83 8.58 -2.95
N GLU A 178 24.03 8.62 -3.54
CA GLU A 178 25.27 8.99 -2.85
C GLU A 178 25.44 10.51 -2.74
N THR A 179 25.09 11.24 -3.79
CA THR A 179 25.24 12.69 -3.85
C THR A 179 23.98 13.45 -3.47
N MET A 180 22.83 12.79 -3.54
CA MET A 180 21.50 13.40 -3.36
C MET A 180 21.22 14.56 -4.34
N VAL A 181 21.86 14.54 -5.50
CA VAL A 181 21.78 15.57 -6.54
C VAL A 181 21.34 14.95 -7.85
N ALA A 182 20.43 15.60 -8.56
CA ALA A 182 20.06 15.24 -9.93
C ALA A 182 20.97 15.96 -10.94
N GLU A 183 21.25 15.33 -12.07
CA GLU A 183 22.05 15.95 -13.16
C GLU A 183 21.27 17.09 -13.84
N LEU A 184 19.96 16.90 -14.02
CA LEU A 184 19.10 17.89 -14.65
C LEU A 184 18.32 18.69 -13.59
N PRO A 185 18.11 19.99 -13.83
CA PRO A 185 17.38 20.82 -12.90
C PRO A 185 15.90 20.46 -12.85
N ALA A 186 15.30 20.61 -11.68
CA ALA A 186 13.86 20.47 -11.52
C ALA A 186 13.09 21.52 -12.34
N ALA A 187 11.98 21.12 -12.96
CA ALA A 187 11.08 22.03 -13.66
C ALA A 187 10.26 22.93 -12.72
N ILE A 188 10.23 22.57 -11.43
CA ILE A 188 9.51 23.28 -10.36
C ILE A 188 10.44 23.45 -9.16
N ASP A 189 10.18 24.43 -8.32
CA ASP A 189 10.85 24.56 -7.03
C ASP A 189 10.29 23.51 -6.06
N ILE A 190 11.13 22.56 -5.68
CA ILE A 190 10.81 21.48 -4.74
C ILE A 190 11.38 21.70 -3.34
N GLY A 191 11.98 22.87 -3.11
CA GLY A 191 12.63 23.23 -1.84
C GLY A 191 13.79 22.30 -1.49
N PRO A 192 13.91 21.83 -0.22
CA PRO A 192 15.03 21.01 0.21
C PRO A 192 14.93 19.53 -0.19
N LEU A 193 13.90 19.15 -0.94
CA LEU A 193 13.68 17.76 -1.32
C LEU A 193 14.51 17.37 -2.53
N THR A 194 14.77 16.07 -2.68
CA THR A 194 15.44 15.52 -3.84
C THR A 194 14.44 15.17 -4.94
N MET A 195 14.83 15.38 -6.19
CA MET A 195 14.03 15.01 -7.35
C MET A 195 14.04 13.50 -7.54
N ASP A 196 12.88 12.90 -7.73
CA ASP A 196 12.71 11.50 -8.06
C ASP A 196 12.34 11.33 -9.54
N THR A 197 12.75 10.24 -10.18
CA THR A 197 12.42 9.96 -11.59
C THR A 197 10.95 9.56 -11.72
N TYR A 198 10.28 10.03 -12.77
CA TYR A 198 8.90 9.63 -13.05
C TYR A 198 8.85 8.23 -13.68
N GLU A 199 8.08 7.30 -13.09
CA GLU A 199 8.05 5.89 -13.48
C GLU A 199 6.64 5.35 -13.80
N TYR A 200 5.65 6.23 -13.97
CA TYR A 200 4.25 5.82 -14.10
C TYR A 200 3.72 6.08 -15.51
N PRO A 201 2.59 5.40 -15.90
CA PRO A 201 1.97 5.67 -17.18
C PRO A 201 1.59 7.15 -17.35
N PRO A 202 1.61 7.70 -18.59
CA PRO A 202 1.33 9.13 -18.82
C PRO A 202 -0.03 9.59 -18.33
N GLN A 203 -1.02 8.69 -18.28
CA GLN A 203 -2.38 8.98 -17.81
C GLN A 203 -2.43 9.45 -16.37
N PHE A 204 -1.48 9.01 -15.54
CA PHE A 204 -1.44 9.42 -14.14
C PHE A 204 -1.09 10.90 -13.96
N LEU A 205 -0.38 11.50 -14.92
CA LEU A 205 0.00 12.92 -14.89
C LEU A 205 -1.21 13.87 -14.82
N ALA A 206 -2.40 13.43 -15.24
CA ALA A 206 -3.61 14.23 -15.15
C ALA A 206 -3.94 14.62 -13.69
N LEU A 207 -3.63 13.75 -12.71
CA LEU A 207 -3.89 14.05 -11.30
C LEU A 207 -2.94 15.10 -10.72
N PRO A 208 -1.60 14.98 -10.81
CA PRO A 208 -0.70 16.05 -10.37
C PRO A 208 -0.88 17.34 -11.20
N ARG A 209 -1.26 17.26 -12.48
CA ARG A 209 -1.61 18.46 -13.28
C ARG A 209 -2.81 19.20 -12.71
N LEU A 210 -3.82 18.49 -12.21
CA LEU A 210 -4.96 19.10 -11.51
C LEU A 210 -4.49 19.83 -10.24
N MET A 211 -3.55 19.24 -9.49
CA MET A 211 -2.98 19.90 -8.31
C MET A 211 -2.23 21.19 -8.68
N LEU A 212 -1.43 21.16 -9.75
CA LEU A 212 -0.74 22.34 -10.29
C LEU A 212 -1.70 23.43 -10.81
N ALA A 213 -2.93 23.07 -11.17
CA ALA A 213 -3.96 24.05 -11.52
C ALA A 213 -4.53 24.79 -10.30
N LEU A 214 -4.36 24.25 -9.09
CA LEU A 214 -4.81 24.86 -7.84
C LEU A 214 -3.74 25.76 -7.23
N THR A 215 -2.46 25.37 -7.34
CA THR A 215 -1.31 26.13 -6.82
C THR A 215 -0.03 25.64 -7.49
N ASP A 216 0.92 26.52 -7.67
CA ASP A 216 2.29 26.24 -8.14
C ASP A 216 3.29 26.01 -6.99
N GLU A 217 2.85 26.21 -5.75
CA GLU A 217 3.67 26.00 -4.56
C GLU A 217 3.73 24.49 -4.21
N PHE A 218 4.90 23.89 -4.42
CA PHE A 218 5.08 22.46 -4.21
C PHE A 218 4.79 22.00 -2.77
N MET A 219 5.14 22.81 -1.76
CA MET A 219 4.89 22.43 -0.36
C MET A 219 3.39 22.42 -0.05
N ALA A 220 2.61 23.32 -0.63
CA ALA A 220 1.15 23.30 -0.51
C ALA A 220 0.56 22.06 -1.21
N ILE A 221 1.05 21.71 -2.41
CA ILE A 221 0.66 20.48 -3.10
C ILE A 221 0.98 19.24 -2.23
N ARG A 222 2.18 19.19 -1.65
CA ARG A 222 2.64 18.10 -0.79
C ARG A 222 1.76 17.92 0.44
N ALA A 223 1.43 19.00 1.13
CA ALA A 223 0.54 18.98 2.29
C ALA A 223 -0.88 18.51 1.91
N LEU A 224 -1.43 19.05 0.83
CA LEU A 224 -2.75 18.68 0.33
C LEU A 224 -2.80 17.23 -0.13
N TRP A 225 -1.79 16.76 -0.85
CA TRP A 225 -1.66 15.35 -1.27
C TRP A 225 -1.67 14.41 -0.08
N PHE A 226 -0.84 14.69 0.93
CA PHE A 226 -0.79 13.89 2.15
C PHE A 226 -2.14 13.85 2.87
N ALA A 227 -2.78 15.00 3.05
CA ALA A 227 -4.09 15.10 3.71
C ALA A 227 -5.17 14.31 2.96
N LEU A 228 -5.26 14.50 1.64
CA LEU A 228 -6.27 13.83 0.80
C LEU A 228 -6.03 12.31 0.72
N THR A 229 -4.78 11.87 0.51
CA THR A 229 -4.47 10.44 0.40
C THR A 229 -4.66 9.74 1.74
N THR A 230 -4.28 10.35 2.86
CA THR A 230 -4.49 9.80 4.20
C THR A 230 -5.98 9.70 4.53
N ALA A 231 -6.75 10.79 4.32
CA ALA A 231 -8.18 10.79 4.57
C ALA A 231 -8.91 9.76 3.70
N ALA A 232 -8.57 9.69 2.41
CA ALA A 232 -9.15 8.73 1.48
C ALA A 232 -8.79 7.28 1.86
N PHE A 233 -7.54 7.01 2.25
CA PHE A 233 -7.13 5.67 2.72
C PHE A 233 -7.93 5.22 3.94
N ILE A 234 -8.12 6.10 4.92
CA ILE A 234 -8.94 5.81 6.11
C ILE A 234 -10.39 5.57 5.70
N ALA A 235 -10.98 6.44 4.88
CA ALA A 235 -12.36 6.32 4.45
C ALA A 235 -12.62 5.01 3.68
N ILE A 236 -11.76 4.69 2.71
CA ILE A 236 -11.84 3.44 1.93
C ILE A 236 -11.73 2.23 2.85
N SER A 237 -10.76 2.22 3.76
CA SER A 237 -10.55 1.12 4.70
C SER A 237 -11.77 0.91 5.62
N LEU A 238 -12.42 2.00 6.07
CA LEU A 238 -13.65 1.92 6.86
C LEU A 238 -14.84 1.41 6.03
N VAL A 239 -14.96 1.79 4.76
CA VAL A 239 -15.99 1.28 3.84
C VAL A 239 -15.79 -0.23 3.63
N LEU A 240 -14.56 -0.67 3.35
CA LEU A 240 -14.24 -2.09 3.19
C LEU A 240 -14.49 -2.89 4.49
N ALA A 241 -14.13 -2.32 5.65
CA ALA A 241 -14.39 -2.93 6.94
C ALA A 241 -15.90 -3.11 7.20
N ARG A 242 -16.70 -2.06 6.94
CA ARG A 242 -18.15 -2.12 7.07
C ARG A 242 -18.80 -3.19 6.19
N TRP A 243 -18.30 -3.34 4.98
CA TRP A 243 -18.79 -4.37 4.06
C TRP A 243 -18.60 -5.79 4.60
N LEU A 244 -17.54 -6.05 5.36
CA LEU A 244 -17.31 -7.35 6.00
C LEU A 244 -18.37 -7.68 7.06
N GLY A 245 -18.87 -6.68 7.76
CA GLY A 245 -19.90 -6.81 8.79
C GLY A 245 -19.51 -7.59 10.04
N GLY A 246 -20.30 -7.48 11.09
CA GLY A 246 -20.17 -8.27 12.31
C GLY A 246 -18.76 -8.27 12.93
N ASP A 247 -18.32 -9.44 13.36
CA ASP A 247 -16.99 -9.61 13.97
C ASP A 247 -15.83 -9.37 12.99
N ALA A 248 -16.03 -9.61 11.69
CA ALA A 248 -15.03 -9.34 10.68
C ALA A 248 -14.79 -7.83 10.49
N GLU A 249 -15.85 -7.02 10.53
CA GLU A 249 -15.74 -5.55 10.55
C GLU A 249 -14.92 -5.07 11.74
N ARG A 250 -15.24 -5.56 12.94
CA ARG A 250 -14.51 -5.17 14.17
C ARG A 250 -13.03 -5.51 14.08
N ARG A 251 -12.69 -6.69 13.56
CA ARG A 251 -11.29 -7.11 13.35
C ARG A 251 -10.60 -6.24 12.32
N ALA A 252 -11.26 -5.91 11.21
CA ALA A 252 -10.70 -5.06 10.17
C ALA A 252 -10.41 -3.64 10.70
N ARG A 253 -11.30 -3.07 11.51
CA ARG A 253 -11.06 -1.75 12.14
C ARG A 253 -9.87 -1.76 13.12
N LEU A 254 -9.72 -2.83 13.89
CA LEU A 254 -8.54 -2.99 14.77
C LEU A 254 -7.25 -3.15 13.94
N LEU A 255 -7.31 -3.92 12.85
CA LEU A 255 -6.18 -4.07 11.93
C LEU A 255 -5.79 -2.73 11.31
N LEU A 256 -6.76 -1.88 10.96
CA LEU A 256 -6.48 -0.55 10.42
C LEU A 256 -5.64 0.31 11.36
N VAL A 257 -5.94 0.28 12.67
CA VAL A 257 -5.13 0.98 13.69
C VAL A 257 -3.68 0.48 13.68
N ALA A 258 -3.50 -0.84 13.65
CA ALA A 258 -2.17 -1.43 13.63
C ALA A 258 -1.39 -1.13 12.36
N VAL A 259 -2.07 -1.19 11.20
CA VAL A 259 -1.50 -0.81 9.90
C VAL A 259 -1.14 0.68 9.89
N GLY A 260 -1.98 1.54 10.49
CA GLY A 260 -1.72 2.97 10.66
C GLY A 260 -0.47 3.31 11.47
N LEU A 261 -0.03 2.40 12.34
CA LEU A 261 1.23 2.52 13.08
C LEU A 261 2.38 1.73 12.44
N SER A 262 2.15 1.05 11.32
CA SER A 262 3.18 0.23 10.69
C SER A 262 4.16 1.07 9.86
N PRO A 263 5.48 0.81 9.98
CA PRO A 263 6.48 1.53 9.19
C PRO A 263 6.22 1.50 7.68
N PRO A 264 5.81 0.40 7.05
CA PRO A 264 5.55 0.38 5.62
C PRO A 264 4.50 1.40 5.18
N LEU A 265 3.40 1.53 5.92
CA LEU A 265 2.37 2.52 5.59
C LEU A 265 2.84 3.94 5.90
N LEU A 266 3.45 4.15 7.07
CA LEU A 266 3.94 5.47 7.48
C LEU A 266 4.99 6.01 6.52
N ILE A 267 5.99 5.19 6.14
CA ILE A 267 7.03 5.58 5.18
C ILE A 267 6.43 5.84 3.79
N THR A 268 5.53 4.99 3.33
CA THR A 268 4.89 5.17 2.02
C THR A 268 4.03 6.44 1.95
N ALA A 269 3.28 6.73 3.03
CA ALA A 269 2.51 7.96 3.15
C ALA A 269 3.43 9.20 3.24
N TYR A 270 4.51 9.09 4.00
CA TYR A 270 5.53 10.12 4.15
C TYR A 270 6.19 10.49 2.81
N PHE A 271 6.51 9.50 1.98
CA PHE A 271 7.04 9.75 0.64
C PHE A 271 6.01 10.30 -0.35
N GLY A 272 4.74 10.32 0.02
CA GLY A 272 3.67 10.71 -0.88
C GLY A 272 3.41 9.71 -2.01
N ASN A 273 3.87 8.46 -1.86
CA ASN A 273 3.70 7.42 -2.88
C ASN A 273 2.23 7.01 -3.02
N PHE A 274 1.75 6.91 -4.25
CA PHE A 274 0.36 6.59 -4.56
C PHE A 274 -0.02 5.12 -4.34
N GLN A 275 0.93 4.25 -3.98
CA GLN A 275 0.73 2.81 -3.83
C GLN A 275 -0.44 2.42 -2.89
N PRO A 276 -0.56 2.96 -1.66
CA PRO A 276 -1.67 2.61 -0.77
C PRO A 276 -3.03 3.00 -1.35
N MET A 277 -3.08 4.12 -2.08
CA MET A 277 -4.28 4.59 -2.75
C MET A 277 -4.67 3.67 -3.91
N ALA A 278 -3.71 3.28 -4.75
CA ALA A 278 -3.96 2.36 -5.85
C ALA A 278 -4.52 1.01 -5.34
N MET A 279 -3.98 0.48 -4.23
CA MET A 279 -4.49 -0.74 -3.59
C MET A 279 -5.89 -0.56 -3.01
N GLY A 280 -6.10 0.49 -2.23
CA GLY A 280 -7.38 0.76 -1.58
C GLY A 280 -8.51 1.02 -2.57
N LEU A 281 -8.26 1.87 -3.57
CA LEU A 281 -9.22 2.19 -4.63
C LEU A 281 -9.51 0.97 -5.51
N SER A 282 -8.52 0.11 -5.80
CA SER A 282 -8.75 -1.14 -6.54
C SER A 282 -9.64 -2.09 -5.75
N ALA A 283 -9.44 -2.23 -4.45
CA ALA A 283 -10.31 -3.04 -3.59
C ALA A 283 -11.74 -2.48 -3.55
N LEU A 284 -11.91 -1.17 -3.45
CA LEU A 284 -13.20 -0.49 -3.51
C LEU A 284 -13.87 -0.67 -4.89
N ALA A 285 -13.11 -0.57 -5.96
CA ALA A 285 -13.58 -0.81 -7.33
C ALA A 285 -14.15 -2.22 -7.48
N MET A 286 -13.41 -3.22 -7.00
CA MET A 286 -13.85 -4.61 -7.03
C MET A 286 -15.09 -4.84 -6.15
N LEU A 287 -15.16 -4.20 -4.99
CA LEU A 287 -16.35 -4.22 -4.14
C LEU A 287 -17.58 -3.69 -4.90
N TRP A 288 -17.47 -2.53 -5.54
CA TRP A 288 -18.57 -1.95 -6.32
C TRP A 288 -18.99 -2.84 -7.50
N ILE A 289 -18.03 -3.44 -8.21
CA ILE A 289 -18.34 -4.41 -9.29
C ILE A 289 -19.10 -5.62 -8.75
N VAL A 290 -18.69 -6.15 -7.58
CA VAL A 290 -19.37 -7.30 -6.97
C VAL A 290 -20.77 -6.95 -6.49
N GLN A 291 -20.98 -5.72 -6.03
CA GLN A 291 -22.29 -5.19 -5.61
C GLN A 291 -23.22 -4.81 -6.79
N GLY A 292 -22.77 -4.96 -8.04
CA GLY A 292 -23.57 -4.62 -9.23
C GLY A 292 -23.36 -3.19 -9.72
N HIS A 293 -22.58 -2.35 -9.04
CA HIS A 293 -22.22 -1.00 -9.50
C HIS A 293 -21.11 -1.03 -10.57
N THR A 294 -21.33 -1.82 -11.63
CA THR A 294 -20.32 -2.19 -12.62
C THR A 294 -19.60 -0.99 -13.24
N ARG A 295 -20.33 0.03 -13.71
CA ARG A 295 -19.72 1.21 -14.36
C ARG A 295 -18.85 2.01 -13.40
N ARG A 296 -19.32 2.27 -12.18
CA ARG A 296 -18.58 3.02 -11.14
C ARG A 296 -17.30 2.28 -10.74
N GLY A 297 -17.42 0.97 -10.48
CA GLY A 297 -16.28 0.15 -10.15
C GLY A 297 -15.27 0.04 -11.29
N ALA A 298 -15.74 -0.10 -12.53
CA ALA A 298 -14.89 -0.16 -13.72
C ALA A 298 -14.15 1.17 -13.96
N ALA A 299 -14.81 2.32 -13.79
CA ALA A 299 -14.16 3.63 -13.90
C ALA A 299 -13.05 3.80 -12.85
N LEU A 300 -13.32 3.40 -11.62
CA LEU A 300 -12.34 3.46 -10.54
C LEU A 300 -11.17 2.50 -10.76
N LEU A 301 -11.43 1.28 -11.24
CA LEU A 301 -10.39 0.31 -11.58
C LEU A 301 -9.53 0.80 -12.74
N ALA A 302 -10.13 1.37 -13.79
CA ALA A 302 -9.40 1.97 -14.89
C ALA A 302 -8.45 3.08 -14.43
N PHE A 303 -8.91 3.97 -13.54
CA PHE A 303 -8.06 5.00 -12.94
C PHE A 303 -6.86 4.38 -12.19
N THR A 304 -7.09 3.35 -11.37
CA THR A 304 -6.00 2.73 -10.62
C THR A 304 -4.99 2.01 -11.51
N ILE A 305 -5.43 1.39 -12.61
CA ILE A 305 -4.56 0.79 -13.62
C ILE A 305 -3.73 1.89 -14.33
N SER A 306 -4.35 3.02 -14.64
CA SER A 306 -3.68 4.16 -15.26
C SER A 306 -2.68 4.83 -14.33
N ALA A 307 -2.91 4.77 -13.00
CA ALA A 307 -1.99 5.31 -12.01
C ALA A 307 -0.83 4.35 -11.67
N LYS A 308 -1.13 3.05 -11.64
CA LYS A 308 -0.16 1.97 -11.35
C LYS A 308 -0.55 0.74 -12.16
N ILE A 309 0.37 0.17 -12.91
CA ILE A 309 0.06 -0.93 -13.86
C ILE A 309 -0.45 -2.20 -13.16
N PHE A 310 0.05 -2.49 -11.94
CA PHE A 310 -0.23 -3.75 -11.25
C PHE A 310 -1.72 -4.06 -10.98
N PRO A 311 -2.63 -3.08 -10.75
CA PRO A 311 -4.06 -3.39 -10.62
C PRO A 311 -4.67 -4.01 -11.88
N GLY A 312 -4.00 -3.93 -13.04
CA GLY A 312 -4.41 -4.59 -14.27
C GLY A 312 -4.63 -6.10 -14.13
N ILE A 313 -3.97 -6.74 -13.15
CA ILE A 313 -4.20 -8.16 -12.82
C ILE A 313 -5.65 -8.45 -12.42
N LEU A 314 -6.36 -7.47 -11.87
CA LEU A 314 -7.79 -7.58 -11.55
C LEU A 314 -8.64 -7.67 -12.81
N GLY A 315 -8.18 -7.11 -13.94
CA GLY A 315 -8.79 -7.31 -15.26
C GLY A 315 -8.78 -8.78 -15.68
N VAL A 316 -7.66 -9.49 -15.43
CA VAL A 316 -7.56 -10.93 -15.64
C VAL A 316 -8.60 -11.68 -14.80
N TRP A 317 -8.74 -11.31 -13.53
CA TRP A 317 -9.77 -11.88 -12.65
C TRP A 317 -11.19 -11.60 -13.16
N LEU A 318 -11.48 -10.40 -13.67
CA LEU A 318 -12.78 -10.07 -14.26
C LEU A 318 -13.10 -10.96 -15.45
N LEU A 319 -12.14 -11.19 -16.35
CA LEU A 319 -12.30 -12.06 -17.51
C LEU A 319 -12.50 -13.53 -17.07
N ALA A 320 -11.68 -14.03 -16.16
CA ALA A 320 -11.77 -15.40 -15.64
C ALA A 320 -13.10 -15.65 -14.91
N SER A 321 -13.63 -14.64 -14.20
CA SER A 321 -14.92 -14.71 -13.51
C SER A 321 -16.13 -14.40 -14.44
N ARG A 322 -15.90 -14.31 -15.76
CA ARG A 322 -16.91 -14.01 -16.80
C ARG A 322 -17.66 -12.68 -16.59
N ARG A 323 -17.02 -11.72 -15.95
CA ARG A 323 -17.57 -10.37 -15.75
C ARG A 323 -17.20 -9.46 -16.93
N PHE A 324 -17.52 -9.91 -18.15
CA PHE A 324 -17.11 -9.26 -19.39
C PHE A 324 -17.57 -7.79 -19.51
N ALA A 325 -18.77 -7.47 -19.01
CA ALA A 325 -19.24 -6.09 -19.01
C ALA A 325 -18.35 -5.19 -18.11
N ALA A 326 -17.89 -5.68 -16.94
CA ALA A 326 -16.98 -4.94 -16.09
C ALA A 326 -15.61 -4.75 -16.74
N ALA A 327 -15.08 -5.81 -17.37
CA ALA A 327 -13.81 -5.74 -18.10
C ALA A 327 -13.90 -4.75 -19.29
N ALA A 328 -14.98 -4.81 -20.07
CA ALA A 328 -15.19 -3.89 -21.20
C ALA A 328 -15.30 -2.42 -20.75
N TRP A 329 -16.07 -2.13 -19.70
CA TRP A 329 -16.14 -0.79 -19.15
C TRP A 329 -14.79 -0.33 -18.59
N THR A 330 -14.03 -1.22 -17.94
CA THR A 330 -12.68 -0.88 -17.45
C THR A 330 -11.76 -0.49 -18.61
N ALA A 331 -11.76 -1.28 -19.69
CA ALA A 331 -10.99 -0.96 -20.89
C ALA A 331 -11.42 0.38 -21.52
N LEU A 332 -12.75 0.62 -21.65
CA LEU A 332 -13.28 1.86 -22.20
C LEU A 332 -12.85 3.08 -21.37
N PHE A 333 -12.95 3.01 -20.05
CA PHE A 333 -12.51 4.11 -19.19
C PHE A 333 -10.99 4.28 -19.19
N ALA A 334 -10.20 3.19 -19.32
CA ALA A 334 -8.75 3.29 -19.47
C ALA A 334 -8.36 4.01 -20.78
N VAL A 335 -9.07 3.71 -21.89
CA VAL A 335 -8.94 4.48 -23.14
C VAL A 335 -9.34 5.94 -22.95
N GLY A 336 -10.41 6.21 -22.18
CA GLY A 336 -10.82 7.58 -21.83
C GLY A 336 -9.73 8.34 -21.05
N TRP A 337 -9.06 7.70 -20.09
CA TRP A 337 -7.91 8.29 -19.37
C TRP A 337 -6.73 8.54 -20.32
N ALA A 338 -6.45 7.62 -21.24
CA ALA A 338 -5.40 7.82 -22.24
C ALA A 338 -5.73 9.00 -23.17
N ALA A 339 -6.98 9.08 -23.64
CA ALA A 339 -7.43 10.20 -24.47
C ALA A 339 -7.34 11.53 -23.72
N LEU A 340 -7.72 11.57 -22.44
CA LEU A 340 -7.56 12.77 -21.60
C LEU A 340 -6.08 13.18 -21.50
N ALA A 341 -5.19 12.24 -21.24
CA ALA A 341 -3.76 12.53 -21.18
C ALA A 341 -3.20 13.01 -22.52
N LEU A 342 -3.64 12.42 -23.64
CA LEU A 342 -3.28 12.90 -24.99
C LEU A 342 -3.75 14.34 -25.23
N LEU A 343 -4.95 14.68 -24.79
CA LEU A 343 -5.47 16.05 -24.90
C LEU A 343 -4.72 17.06 -24.03
N LEU A 344 -4.27 16.63 -22.87
CA LEU A 344 -3.56 17.51 -21.90
C LEU A 344 -2.08 17.69 -22.25
N PHE A 345 -1.42 16.67 -22.77
CA PHE A 345 0.04 16.60 -22.86
C PHE A 345 0.58 16.27 -24.27
N GLY A 346 -0.30 15.96 -25.24
CA GLY A 346 0.12 15.48 -26.55
C GLY A 346 0.63 14.04 -26.54
N THR A 347 1.27 13.64 -27.65
CA THR A 347 1.74 12.25 -27.84
C THR A 347 3.08 11.97 -27.15
N ARG A 348 3.92 12.97 -26.98
CA ARG A 348 5.31 12.81 -26.53
C ARG A 348 5.45 11.97 -25.24
N PRO A 349 4.69 12.19 -24.15
CA PRO A 349 4.81 11.33 -22.97
C PRO A 349 4.50 9.85 -23.24
N PHE A 350 3.66 9.55 -24.23
CA PHE A 350 3.36 8.18 -24.64
C PHE A 350 4.47 7.58 -25.47
N ASP A 351 5.06 8.35 -26.39
CA ASP A 351 6.18 7.93 -27.19
C ASP A 351 7.40 7.64 -26.31
N ASP A 352 7.68 8.53 -25.33
CA ASP A 352 8.73 8.36 -24.33
C ASP A 352 8.47 7.15 -23.41
N PHE A 353 7.19 6.94 -23.01
CA PHE A 353 6.83 5.78 -22.20
C PHE A 353 7.08 4.47 -22.94
N LEU A 354 6.59 4.37 -24.17
CA LEU A 354 6.66 3.13 -24.96
C LEU A 354 8.07 2.85 -25.50
N GLY A 355 8.77 3.90 -25.96
CA GLY A 355 10.07 3.77 -26.62
C GLY A 355 11.25 3.78 -25.66
N TYR A 356 11.14 4.47 -24.53
CA TYR A 356 12.24 4.63 -23.57
C TYR A 356 11.99 3.92 -22.24
N HIS A 357 10.87 4.24 -21.57
CA HIS A 357 10.65 3.78 -20.19
C HIS A 357 10.20 2.32 -20.09
N LEU A 358 9.25 1.89 -20.90
CA LEU A 358 8.70 0.52 -20.82
C LEU A 358 9.74 -0.58 -21.07
N PRO A 359 10.66 -0.46 -22.04
CA PRO A 359 11.76 -1.42 -22.21
C PRO A 359 12.68 -1.47 -20.98
N ARG A 360 13.00 -0.34 -20.38
CA ARG A 360 13.85 -0.22 -19.18
C ARG A 360 13.17 -0.77 -17.94
N LEU A 361 11.84 -0.56 -17.82
CA LEU A 361 11.02 -1.16 -16.77
C LEU A 361 11.00 -2.70 -16.91
N ALA A 362 10.86 -3.21 -18.13
CA ALA A 362 10.84 -4.66 -18.40
C ALA A 362 12.20 -5.33 -18.16
N SER A 363 13.32 -4.65 -18.44
CA SER A 363 14.67 -5.13 -18.14
C SER A 363 15.05 -5.00 -16.66
N GLY A 364 14.36 -4.15 -15.90
CA GLY A 364 14.67 -3.79 -14.52
C GLY A 364 15.68 -2.64 -14.39
N GLU A 365 16.11 -2.05 -15.49
CA GLU A 365 17.10 -0.96 -15.51
C GLU A 365 16.63 0.30 -14.76
N THR A 366 15.35 0.62 -14.82
CA THR A 366 14.71 1.69 -14.02
C THR A 366 14.96 1.55 -12.51
N PHE A 367 15.25 0.34 -12.04
CA PHE A 367 15.50 0.04 -10.63
C PHE A 367 16.97 -0.10 -10.29
N ALA A 368 17.88 0.46 -11.13
CA ALA A 368 19.34 0.37 -10.93
C ALA A 368 19.78 0.86 -9.54
N PHE A 369 19.07 1.84 -8.97
CA PHE A 369 19.28 2.33 -7.61
C PHE A 369 19.15 1.24 -6.52
N LEU A 370 18.54 0.09 -6.80
CA LEU A 370 18.44 -1.03 -5.85
C LEU A 370 19.78 -1.73 -5.61
N SER A 371 20.80 -1.52 -6.43
CA SER A 371 22.16 -1.97 -6.14
C SER A 371 22.80 -1.20 -4.98
N GLN A 372 22.33 0.01 -4.71
CA GLN A 372 22.77 0.87 -3.62
C GLN A 372 22.24 0.38 -2.25
N PRO A 373 23.05 0.46 -1.17
CA PRO A 373 22.66 -0.06 0.14
C PRO A 373 21.37 0.52 0.69
N LEU A 374 21.24 1.84 0.70
CA LEU A 374 20.13 2.53 1.37
C LEU A 374 18.78 2.32 0.64
N PRO A 375 18.67 2.52 -0.68
CA PRO A 375 17.45 2.16 -1.41
C PRO A 375 17.12 0.68 -1.32
N SER A 376 18.12 -0.21 -1.39
CA SER A 376 17.93 -1.65 -1.23
C SER A 376 17.31 -2.00 0.13
N MET A 377 17.80 -1.41 1.22
CA MET A 377 17.28 -1.67 2.57
C MET A 377 15.84 -1.17 2.74
N SER A 378 15.49 -0.02 2.17
CA SER A 378 14.15 0.56 2.26
C SER A 378 13.12 -0.15 1.37
N ASN A 379 13.55 -0.86 0.33
CA ASN A 379 12.65 -1.59 -0.57
C ASN A 379 12.13 -2.88 0.08
N LEU A 380 10.83 -2.97 0.30
CA LEU A 380 10.18 -4.17 0.86
C LEU A 380 9.62 -5.12 -0.21
N GLY A 381 9.85 -4.84 -1.48
CA GLY A 381 9.42 -5.69 -2.60
C GLY A 381 10.27 -6.95 -2.74
N VAL A 382 9.66 -8.01 -3.27
CA VAL A 382 10.35 -9.29 -3.52
C VAL A 382 11.50 -9.15 -4.53
N PHE A 383 11.41 -8.17 -5.43
CA PHE A 383 12.46 -7.84 -6.40
C PHE A 383 13.76 -7.37 -5.72
N GLY A 384 13.66 -6.71 -4.56
CA GLY A 384 14.80 -6.24 -3.76
C GLY A 384 15.55 -7.33 -2.97
N LEU A 385 15.00 -8.55 -2.86
CA LEU A 385 15.57 -9.60 -2.01
C LEU A 385 17.01 -9.99 -2.35
N PRO A 386 17.42 -10.18 -3.63
CA PRO A 386 18.80 -10.53 -3.96
C PRO A 386 19.82 -9.47 -3.57
N PHE A 387 19.45 -8.18 -3.70
CA PHE A 387 20.31 -7.08 -3.30
C PHE A 387 20.50 -7.04 -1.78
N LYS A 388 19.42 -7.29 -1.03
CA LYS A 388 19.51 -7.46 0.43
C LYS A 388 20.37 -8.64 0.83
N ALA A 389 20.31 -9.76 0.08
CA ALA A 389 21.16 -10.91 0.33
C ALA A 389 22.64 -10.56 0.14
N ARG A 390 22.99 -9.74 -0.85
CA ARG A 390 24.36 -9.22 -1.02
C ARG A 390 24.80 -8.37 0.17
N LEU A 391 23.94 -7.45 0.62
CA LEU A 391 24.23 -6.66 1.82
C LEU A 391 24.41 -7.53 3.07
N ALA A 392 23.77 -8.70 3.09
CA ALA A 392 23.89 -9.67 4.17
C ALA A 392 25.10 -10.63 4.03
N GLY A 393 25.94 -10.44 3.02
CA GLY A 393 27.16 -11.24 2.83
C GLY A 393 27.07 -12.35 1.78
N TRP A 394 26.00 -12.41 0.98
CA TRP A 394 25.99 -13.31 -0.16
C TRP A 394 27.07 -12.89 -1.19
N SER A 395 27.94 -13.85 -1.55
CA SER A 395 29.12 -13.63 -2.39
C SER A 395 28.83 -13.51 -3.90
N GLY A 396 27.55 -13.56 -4.31
CA GLY A 396 27.16 -13.37 -5.71
C GLY A 396 27.47 -11.97 -6.22
N SER A 397 27.83 -11.88 -7.50
CA SER A 397 28.07 -10.60 -8.16
C SER A 397 26.79 -9.75 -8.24
N GLU A 398 26.91 -8.48 -8.59
CA GLU A 398 25.77 -7.62 -8.83
C GLU A 398 24.93 -8.14 -10.02
N ALA A 399 25.59 -8.64 -11.07
CA ALA A 399 24.92 -9.25 -12.22
C ALA A 399 24.11 -10.49 -11.82
N ASP A 400 24.60 -11.32 -10.88
CA ASP A 400 23.86 -12.45 -10.35
C ASP A 400 22.63 -11.99 -9.54
N ALA A 401 22.77 -10.93 -8.77
CA ALA A 401 21.63 -10.34 -8.03
C ALA A 401 20.54 -9.83 -8.99
N TRP A 402 20.92 -9.16 -10.06
CA TRP A 402 20.00 -8.71 -11.11
C TRP A 402 19.34 -9.89 -11.83
N ALA A 403 20.09 -10.93 -12.19
CA ALA A 403 19.54 -12.13 -12.82
C ALA A 403 18.51 -12.81 -11.92
N LEU A 404 18.83 -12.98 -10.63
CA LEU A 404 17.94 -13.59 -9.64
C LEU A 404 16.71 -12.72 -9.37
N ALA A 405 16.87 -11.39 -9.28
CA ALA A 405 15.77 -10.45 -9.10
C ALA A 405 14.75 -10.56 -10.24
N ARG A 406 15.22 -10.62 -11.50
CA ARG A 406 14.34 -10.82 -12.66
C ARG A 406 13.61 -12.18 -12.62
N GLN A 407 14.30 -13.25 -12.25
CA GLN A 407 13.68 -14.58 -12.10
C GLN A 407 12.58 -14.56 -11.01
N ILE A 408 12.87 -13.99 -9.86
CA ILE A 408 11.90 -13.84 -8.75
C ILE A 408 10.69 -13.02 -9.21
N ALA A 409 10.92 -11.89 -9.92
CA ALA A 409 9.85 -11.05 -10.43
C ALA A 409 8.94 -11.81 -11.40
N TRP A 410 9.50 -12.60 -12.31
CA TRP A 410 8.75 -13.41 -13.25
C TRP A 410 7.92 -14.51 -12.54
N VAL A 411 8.55 -15.25 -11.62
CA VAL A 411 7.85 -16.31 -10.85
C VAL A 411 6.72 -15.71 -10.01
N TYR A 412 6.98 -14.58 -9.35
CA TYR A 412 5.98 -13.87 -8.55
C TYR A 412 4.82 -13.37 -9.41
N THR A 413 5.12 -12.73 -10.54
CA THR A 413 4.10 -12.21 -11.47
C THR A 413 3.25 -13.34 -12.05
N LEU A 414 3.88 -14.44 -12.49
CA LEU A 414 3.17 -15.61 -12.99
C LEU A 414 2.29 -16.22 -11.88
N GLY A 415 2.82 -16.33 -10.67
CA GLY A 415 2.06 -16.81 -9.51
C GLY A 415 0.81 -15.97 -9.24
N LEU A 416 0.92 -14.65 -9.26
CA LEU A 416 -0.22 -13.75 -9.11
C LEU A 416 -1.23 -13.90 -10.25
N PHE A 417 -0.75 -14.07 -11.49
CA PHE A 417 -1.59 -14.28 -12.65
C PHE A 417 -2.40 -15.58 -12.53
N VAL A 418 -1.74 -16.67 -12.14
CA VAL A 418 -2.39 -17.96 -11.88
C VAL A 418 -3.42 -17.84 -10.75
N VAL A 419 -3.09 -17.15 -9.66
CA VAL A 419 -4.03 -16.90 -8.55
C VAL A 419 -5.25 -16.12 -9.05
N ALA A 420 -5.07 -15.09 -9.86
CA ALA A 420 -6.17 -14.31 -10.42
C ALA A 420 -7.06 -15.17 -11.31
N LEU A 421 -6.47 -15.96 -12.22
CA LEU A 421 -7.21 -16.89 -13.09
C LEU A 421 -7.99 -17.92 -12.30
N VAL A 422 -7.33 -18.66 -11.41
CA VAL A 422 -7.96 -19.77 -10.66
C VAL A 422 -9.03 -19.25 -9.71
N SER A 423 -8.79 -18.14 -9.01
CA SER A 423 -9.76 -17.52 -8.11
C SER A 423 -10.98 -16.97 -8.86
N GLY A 424 -10.77 -16.42 -10.05
CA GLY A 424 -11.84 -15.95 -10.92
C GLY A 424 -12.69 -17.11 -11.45
N TRP A 425 -12.03 -18.15 -11.97
CA TRP A 425 -12.71 -19.31 -12.53
C TRP A 425 -13.57 -20.07 -11.51
N ARG A 426 -13.10 -20.21 -10.28
CA ARG A 426 -13.82 -20.93 -9.20
C ARG A 426 -15.06 -20.20 -8.70
N ARG A 427 -15.30 -18.95 -9.10
CA ARG A 427 -16.50 -18.22 -8.72
C ARG A 427 -17.67 -18.59 -9.63
N PRO A 428 -18.88 -18.88 -9.09
CA PRO A 428 -20.07 -19.05 -9.91
C PRO A 428 -20.32 -17.76 -10.68
N ALA A 429 -20.71 -17.91 -11.96
CA ALA A 429 -21.13 -16.78 -12.77
C ALA A 429 -22.19 -15.95 -12.01
N PRO A 430 -22.19 -14.62 -12.13
CA PRO A 430 -23.23 -13.80 -11.53
C PRO A 430 -24.58 -14.31 -12.05
N THR A 431 -25.38 -14.87 -11.15
CA THR A 431 -26.78 -15.13 -11.47
C THR A 431 -27.38 -13.78 -11.79
N THR A 432 -27.88 -13.63 -13.03
CA THR A 432 -28.71 -12.48 -13.40
C THR A 432 -29.73 -12.31 -12.27
N PRO A 433 -29.90 -11.12 -11.67
CA PRO A 433 -30.97 -10.95 -10.71
C PRO A 433 -32.25 -11.39 -11.43
N THR A 434 -32.83 -12.52 -11.02
CA THR A 434 -34.17 -12.85 -11.42
C THR A 434 -34.99 -11.63 -11.07
N ALA A 435 -35.53 -10.95 -12.09
CA ALA A 435 -36.40 -9.81 -11.90
C ALA A 435 -37.32 -10.17 -10.75
N ALA A 436 -37.31 -9.36 -9.68
CA ALA A 436 -38.25 -9.54 -8.60
C ALA A 436 -39.62 -9.73 -9.25
N PRO A 437 -40.41 -10.75 -8.86
CA PRO A 437 -41.69 -10.94 -9.46
C PRO A 437 -42.41 -9.61 -9.35
N SER A 438 -42.66 -8.98 -10.51
CA SER A 438 -43.45 -7.76 -10.60
C SER A 438 -44.80 -8.13 -9.97
N CYS A 439 -45.08 -7.63 -8.76
CA CYS A 439 -46.43 -7.63 -8.25
C CYS A 439 -47.23 -6.86 -9.29
N SER A 440 -47.96 -7.59 -10.14
CA SER A 440 -48.93 -6.99 -11.05
C SER A 440 -49.92 -6.23 -10.18
N ALA A 441 -50.04 -4.95 -10.44
CA ALA A 441 -50.99 -4.06 -9.82
C ALA A 441 -52.43 -4.34 -10.38
N ASN A 442 -52.86 -5.59 -10.22
CA ASN A 442 -54.26 -5.94 -10.37
C ASN A 442 -54.81 -6.26 -8.98
N GLY A 443 -55.58 -5.28 -8.49
CA GLY A 443 -56.22 -5.33 -7.18
C GLY A 443 -57.10 -6.55 -6.98
N SER A 444 -56.59 -7.52 -6.28
CA SER A 444 -57.38 -8.55 -5.61
C SER A 444 -56.87 -8.68 -4.19
N ALA A 445 -57.78 -8.46 -3.24
CA ALA A 445 -57.61 -8.36 -1.83
C ALA A 445 -56.66 -9.45 -1.26
N CYS A 446 -55.58 -9.06 -0.62
CA CYS A 446 -54.83 -9.90 0.31
C CYS A 446 -55.60 -9.99 1.64
N SER A 447 -56.03 -11.19 1.97
CA SER A 447 -56.59 -11.55 3.27
C SER A 447 -55.48 -11.42 4.35
N PRO A 448 -55.77 -10.82 5.53
CA PRO A 448 -54.77 -10.62 6.57
C PRO A 448 -54.72 -11.82 7.53
N SER A 449 -54.13 -12.93 7.12
CA SER A 449 -53.85 -14.03 8.07
C SER A 449 -52.80 -14.98 7.55
N ALA A 450 -51.54 -14.55 7.59
CA ALA A 450 -50.36 -15.43 7.74
C ALA A 450 -49.10 -14.59 8.04
N PRO A 451 -48.35 -14.84 9.12
CA PRO A 451 -47.11 -14.14 9.36
C PRO A 451 -46.03 -14.61 8.39
N CYS A 452 -45.45 -13.71 7.59
CA CYS A 452 -44.26 -13.92 6.82
C CYS A 452 -43.07 -14.22 7.76
N ALA A 453 -42.79 -15.49 7.98
CA ALA A 453 -41.55 -15.92 8.64
C ALA A 453 -40.38 -15.59 7.71
N ALA A 454 -39.62 -14.57 8.04
CA ALA A 454 -38.32 -14.30 7.44
C ALA A 454 -37.37 -15.44 7.78
N ARG A 455 -37.15 -16.36 6.82
CA ARG A 455 -36.10 -17.37 6.91
C ARG A 455 -34.76 -16.69 6.71
N SER A 456 -34.04 -16.51 7.81
CA SER A 456 -32.60 -16.21 7.77
C SER A 456 -31.85 -17.39 7.14
N PRO A 457 -30.93 -17.20 6.20
CA PRO A 457 -30.10 -18.29 5.70
C PRO A 457 -29.13 -18.71 6.81
N ARG A 458 -29.24 -19.98 7.24
CA ARG A 458 -28.26 -20.62 8.12
C ARG A 458 -26.93 -20.76 7.38
N PRO A 459 -25.79 -20.47 8.00
CA PRO A 459 -24.50 -20.76 7.41
C PRO A 459 -24.28 -22.29 7.43
N ARG A 460 -24.00 -22.87 6.27
CA ARG A 460 -23.48 -24.24 6.18
C ARG A 460 -22.06 -24.27 6.76
N ARG A 461 -21.84 -25.24 7.63
CA ARG A 461 -20.55 -25.61 8.21
C ARG A 461 -19.56 -26.12 7.15
#